data_16882d8c28646a7ee7abee941ee98485
#
_entry.id   16882d8c28646a7ee7abee941ee98485
#
_cell.length_a   1.000
_cell.length_b   1.000
_cell.length_c   1.000
_cell.angle_alpha   90.00
_cell.angle_beta   90.00
_cell.angle_gamma   90.00
#
_symmetry.space_group_name_H-M   'P 1'
#
loop_
_entity.id
_entity.type
_entity.pdbx_description
1 polymer ?
#
loop_
_entity_poly.entity_id
_entity_poly.type
_entity_poly.pdbx_seq_one_letter_code
_entity_poly.pdbx_strand_id
1 'polypeptide(L)'
;EKGDAIDFVAKFYGIGKKDAAVQIAAAFGISFDDNGGRKPPPKRKRKLSPEQRFERAEKKCFRVLSDYLCCLREWKEQYAPHKPEEEWHPLFCEALEKKDYIEYLLDILLYAPLSERVELVTDYGEEVLRIERRLEQCAAGAEGGAGKDNGENGAGVTAGNMV
;
A
#
# COMPACT_ATOMS: atom_id res chain seq x y z
N GLU A 1 -8.45 45.47 -20.44
CA GLU A 1 -9.36 44.31 -20.34
C GLU A 1 -8.62 43.10 -20.90
N LYS A 2 -8.64 41.98 -20.14
CA LYS A 2 -8.10 40.71 -20.61
C LYS A 2 -9.29 39.83 -21.01
N GLY A 3 -9.32 39.42 -22.27
CA GLY A 3 -10.35 38.51 -22.80
C GLY A 3 -9.76 37.66 -23.92
N ASP A 4 -10.30 36.47 -24.12
CA ASP A 4 -9.95 35.61 -25.25
C ASP A 4 -10.76 35.94 -26.51
N ALA A 5 -10.49 35.26 -27.64
CA ALA A 5 -11.21 35.45 -28.89
C ALA A 5 -12.73 35.24 -28.77
N ILE A 6 -13.15 34.33 -27.86
CA ILE A 6 -14.56 34.04 -27.61
C ILE A 6 -15.22 35.23 -26.89
N ASP A 7 -14.53 35.82 -25.90
CA ASP A 7 -15.01 36.99 -25.17
C ASP A 7 -15.12 38.20 -26.08
N PHE A 8 -14.19 38.36 -27.02
CA PHE A 8 -14.26 39.43 -28.00
C PHE A 8 -15.50 39.28 -28.92
N VAL A 9 -15.70 38.10 -29.51
CA VAL A 9 -16.83 37.81 -30.40
C VAL A 9 -18.16 37.93 -29.65
N ALA A 10 -18.24 37.39 -28.43
CA ALA A 10 -19.43 37.52 -27.58
C ALA A 10 -19.83 38.97 -27.32
N LYS A 11 -18.86 39.84 -26.98
CA LYS A 11 -19.08 41.27 -26.74
C LYS A 11 -19.41 42.01 -28.02
N PHE A 12 -18.72 41.70 -29.12
CA PHE A 12 -18.91 42.38 -30.40
C PHE A 12 -20.29 42.15 -31.02
N TYR A 13 -20.79 40.90 -30.95
CA TYR A 13 -22.12 40.54 -31.48
C TYR A 13 -23.21 40.54 -30.42
N GLY A 14 -22.93 40.84 -29.15
CA GLY A 14 -23.89 40.83 -28.05
C GLY A 14 -24.52 39.46 -27.80
N ILE A 15 -23.80 38.38 -28.04
CA ILE A 15 -24.23 36.98 -27.89
C ILE A 15 -23.57 36.29 -26.70
N GLY A 16 -24.12 35.16 -26.29
CA GLY A 16 -23.53 34.33 -25.24
C GLY A 16 -22.18 33.75 -25.64
N LYS A 17 -21.29 33.46 -24.68
CA LYS A 17 -19.97 32.85 -24.95
C LYS A 17 -20.07 31.51 -25.68
N LYS A 18 -21.11 30.72 -25.40
CA LYS A 18 -21.39 29.45 -26.11
C LYS A 18 -21.67 29.70 -27.59
N ASP A 19 -22.51 30.65 -27.88
CA ASP A 19 -22.91 30.97 -29.26
C ASP A 19 -21.75 31.60 -30.02
N ALA A 20 -20.95 32.43 -29.36
CA ALA A 20 -19.72 32.97 -29.92
C ALA A 20 -18.72 31.87 -30.30
N ALA A 21 -18.54 30.86 -29.43
CA ALA A 21 -17.66 29.72 -29.71
C ALA A 21 -18.18 28.90 -30.91
N VAL A 22 -19.48 28.68 -31.03
CA VAL A 22 -20.11 27.99 -32.19
C VAL A 22 -19.88 28.79 -33.47
N GLN A 23 -20.06 30.12 -33.45
CA GLN A 23 -19.80 30.97 -34.64
C GLN A 23 -18.34 30.93 -35.07
N ILE A 24 -17.41 30.99 -34.14
CA ILE A 24 -15.98 30.85 -34.42
C ILE A 24 -15.70 29.48 -35.04
N ALA A 25 -16.19 28.40 -34.44
CA ALA A 25 -16.01 27.05 -34.95
C ALA A 25 -16.55 26.90 -36.39
N ALA A 26 -17.74 27.43 -36.66
CA ALA A 26 -18.36 27.43 -38.01
C ALA A 26 -17.52 28.24 -39.01
N ALA A 27 -17.00 29.41 -38.63
CA ALA A 27 -16.17 30.25 -39.50
C ALA A 27 -14.83 29.58 -39.88
N PHE A 28 -14.28 28.74 -39.00
CA PHE A 28 -13.07 27.97 -39.26
C PHE A 28 -13.32 26.54 -39.78
N GLY A 29 -14.56 26.18 -40.09
CA GLY A 29 -14.89 24.86 -40.61
C GLY A 29 -14.71 23.73 -39.61
N ILE A 30 -14.70 24.04 -38.30
CA ILE A 30 -14.60 23.07 -37.24
C ILE A 30 -15.99 22.54 -36.96
N SER A 31 -16.22 21.24 -37.22
CA SER A 31 -17.48 20.59 -36.87
C SER A 31 -17.64 20.50 -35.37
N PHE A 32 -18.70 21.11 -34.86
CA PHE A 32 -19.05 21.09 -33.44
C PHE A 32 -20.21 20.11 -33.24
N ASP A 33 -19.91 18.96 -32.60
CA ASP A 33 -20.93 18.02 -32.17
C ASP A 33 -21.52 18.49 -30.83
N ASP A 34 -22.77 18.98 -30.87
CA ASP A 34 -23.51 19.40 -29.67
C ASP A 34 -23.94 18.19 -28.78
N ASN A 35 -23.50 16.98 -29.15
CA ASN A 35 -23.73 15.77 -28.36
C ASN A 35 -22.87 15.76 -27.11
N GLY A 36 -23.48 16.26 -26.03
CA GLY A 36 -23.04 16.33 -24.66
C GLY A 36 -21.90 15.42 -24.27
N GLY A 37 -20.76 16.05 -23.98
CA GLY A 37 -19.76 15.43 -23.11
C GLY A 37 -18.90 14.36 -23.76
N ARG A 38 -18.02 14.75 -24.67
CA ARG A 38 -16.81 13.93 -24.88
C ARG A 38 -16.13 13.78 -23.53
N LYS A 39 -16.24 12.58 -22.94
CA LYS A 39 -15.43 12.23 -21.78
C LYS A 39 -13.99 12.59 -22.13
N PRO A 40 -13.28 13.38 -21.29
CA PRO A 40 -11.90 13.71 -21.58
C PRO A 40 -11.16 12.41 -21.88
N PRO A 41 -10.27 12.39 -22.91
CA PRO A 41 -9.55 11.18 -23.26
C PRO A 41 -8.90 10.63 -21.98
N PRO A 42 -8.96 9.32 -21.76
CA PRO A 42 -8.43 8.73 -20.54
C PRO A 42 -6.98 9.22 -20.39
N LYS A 43 -6.68 9.89 -19.27
CA LYS A 43 -5.34 10.40 -19.01
C LYS A 43 -4.38 9.23 -19.16
N ARG A 44 -3.58 9.21 -20.22
CA ARG A 44 -2.56 8.19 -20.44
C ARG A 44 -1.68 8.21 -19.20
N LYS A 45 -1.69 7.10 -18.45
CA LYS A 45 -0.80 6.93 -17.29
C LYS A 45 0.62 7.12 -17.81
N ARG A 46 1.30 8.18 -17.36
CA ARG A 46 2.70 8.42 -17.73
C ARG A 46 3.50 7.18 -17.35
N LYS A 47 4.19 6.59 -18.32
CA LYS A 47 5.14 5.52 -18.02
C LYS A 47 6.22 6.11 -17.12
N LEU A 48 6.43 5.48 -15.97
CA LEU A 48 7.48 5.89 -15.04
C LEU A 48 8.85 5.70 -15.69
N SER A 49 9.77 6.63 -15.44
CA SER A 49 11.17 6.46 -15.84
C SER A 49 11.80 5.24 -15.12
N PRO A 50 12.90 4.69 -15.64
CA PRO A 50 13.61 3.60 -14.97
C PRO A 50 14.02 3.97 -13.53
N GLU A 51 14.50 5.19 -13.32
CA GLU A 51 14.88 5.70 -12.01
C GLU A 51 13.68 5.73 -11.05
N GLN A 52 12.54 6.24 -11.50
CA GLN A 52 11.31 6.27 -10.71
C GLN A 52 10.79 4.87 -10.36
N ARG A 53 11.00 3.91 -11.25
CA ARG A 53 10.64 2.50 -10.98
C ARG A 53 11.55 1.91 -9.91
N PHE A 54 12.85 2.14 -10.03
CA PHE A 54 13.84 1.70 -9.04
C PHE A 54 13.55 2.33 -7.67
N GLU A 55 13.38 3.64 -7.59
CA GLU A 55 13.07 4.34 -6.34
C GLU A 55 11.82 3.79 -5.64
N ARG A 56 10.78 3.45 -6.42
CA ARG A 56 9.57 2.82 -5.86
C ARG A 56 9.82 1.41 -5.36
N ALA A 57 10.60 0.62 -6.11
CA ALA A 57 10.95 -0.75 -5.73
C ALA A 57 11.82 -0.75 -4.48
N GLU A 58 12.83 0.12 -4.41
CA GLU A 58 13.69 0.30 -3.25
C GLU A 58 12.90 0.69 -1.99
N LYS A 59 12.02 1.69 -2.09
CA LYS A 59 11.12 2.08 -0.98
C LYS A 59 10.21 0.95 -0.54
N LYS A 60 9.71 0.15 -1.49
CA LYS A 60 8.90 -1.02 -1.17
C LYS A 60 9.71 -2.08 -0.44
N CYS A 61 10.90 -2.43 -0.93
CA CYS A 61 11.80 -3.37 -0.29
C CYS A 61 12.12 -2.93 1.14
N PHE A 62 12.53 -1.69 1.33
CA PHE A 62 12.86 -1.14 2.64
C PHE A 62 11.68 -1.25 3.61
N ARG A 63 10.48 -0.86 3.20
CA ARG A 63 9.29 -0.94 4.05
C ARG A 63 8.99 -2.38 4.47
N VAL A 64 8.92 -3.30 3.50
CA VAL A 64 8.58 -4.70 3.77
C VAL A 64 9.60 -5.36 4.70
N LEU A 65 10.90 -5.12 4.46
CA LEU A 65 11.97 -5.66 5.31
C LEU A 65 11.95 -5.05 6.72
N SER A 66 11.64 -3.74 6.84
CA SER A 66 11.50 -3.07 8.14
C SER A 66 10.31 -3.62 8.93
N ASP A 67 9.15 -3.77 8.28
CA ASP A 67 7.96 -4.34 8.91
C ASP A 67 8.23 -5.77 9.37
N TYR A 68 8.93 -6.57 8.54
CA TYR A 68 9.30 -7.93 8.92
C TYR A 68 10.30 -7.97 10.07
N LEU A 69 11.29 -7.09 10.09
CA LEU A 69 12.23 -6.99 11.23
C LEU A 69 11.52 -6.66 12.54
N CYS A 70 10.51 -5.77 12.50
CA CYS A 70 9.67 -5.49 13.68
C CYS A 70 8.97 -6.77 14.17
N CYS A 71 8.32 -7.51 13.28
CA CYS A 71 7.70 -8.79 13.64
C CYS A 71 8.70 -9.81 14.20
N LEU A 72 9.89 -9.94 13.59
CA LEU A 72 10.92 -10.87 14.08
C LEU A 72 11.40 -10.50 15.50
N ARG A 73 11.52 -9.21 15.80
CA ARG A 73 11.87 -8.73 17.15
C ARG A 73 10.76 -9.04 18.16
N GLU A 74 9.50 -8.77 17.79
CA GLU A 74 8.34 -9.09 18.63
C GLU A 74 8.23 -10.60 18.87
N TRP A 75 8.38 -11.43 17.83
CA TRP A 75 8.33 -12.89 17.97
C TRP A 75 9.45 -13.44 18.84
N LYS A 76 10.65 -12.85 18.73
CA LYS A 76 11.77 -13.24 19.60
C LYS A 76 11.49 -12.99 21.07
N GLU A 77 10.77 -11.92 21.41
CA GLU A 77 10.42 -11.59 22.79
C GLU A 77 9.19 -12.38 23.25
N GLN A 78 8.15 -12.45 22.44
CA GLN A 78 6.86 -13.04 22.80
C GLN A 78 6.90 -14.55 22.91
N TYR A 79 7.67 -15.22 22.03
CA TYR A 79 7.72 -16.68 21.93
C TYR A 79 9.02 -17.28 22.49
N ALA A 80 9.80 -16.50 23.23
CA ALA A 80 11.00 -17.01 23.89
C ALA A 80 10.63 -18.12 24.89
N PRO A 81 11.35 -19.27 24.89
CA PRO A 81 11.09 -20.34 25.85
C PRO A 81 11.38 -19.86 27.27
N HIS A 82 10.46 -20.10 28.20
CA HIS A 82 10.62 -19.74 29.59
C HIS A 82 11.39 -20.78 30.39
N LYS A 83 11.49 -22.01 29.88
CA LYS A 83 12.18 -23.14 30.49
C LYS A 83 13.13 -23.80 29.49
N PRO A 84 14.28 -24.33 29.94
CA PRO A 84 15.25 -24.98 29.05
C PRO A 84 14.72 -26.23 28.34
N GLU A 85 13.69 -26.88 28.92
CA GLU A 85 13.07 -28.11 28.41
C GLU A 85 11.86 -27.85 27.51
N GLU A 86 11.49 -26.57 27.32
CA GLU A 86 10.33 -26.18 26.51
C GLU A 86 10.66 -26.29 25.02
N GLU A 87 9.75 -26.84 24.23
CA GLU A 87 9.89 -26.86 22.77
C GLU A 87 9.84 -25.41 22.21
N TRP A 88 10.79 -25.14 21.32
CA TRP A 88 10.88 -23.81 20.74
C TRP A 88 9.72 -23.55 19.77
N HIS A 89 9.06 -22.43 19.97
CA HIS A 89 7.99 -22.02 19.07
C HIS A 89 8.56 -21.74 17.66
N PRO A 90 7.88 -22.17 16.57
CA PRO A 90 8.36 -21.95 15.20
C PRO A 90 8.69 -20.50 14.86
N LEU A 91 7.89 -19.53 15.35
CA LEU A 91 8.14 -18.11 15.13
C LEU A 91 9.39 -17.61 15.86
N PHE A 92 9.71 -18.19 17.01
CA PHE A 92 10.95 -17.89 17.72
C PHE A 92 12.17 -18.39 16.94
N CYS A 93 12.10 -19.61 16.40
CA CYS A 93 13.15 -20.16 15.54
C CYS A 93 13.35 -19.29 14.28
N GLU A 94 12.25 -18.89 13.61
CA GLU A 94 12.29 -18.01 12.44
C GLU A 94 12.93 -16.65 12.78
N ALA A 95 12.61 -16.12 13.96
CA ALA A 95 13.19 -14.86 14.43
C ALA A 95 14.71 -14.95 14.67
N LEU A 96 15.18 -16.04 15.26
CA LEU A 96 16.62 -16.27 15.48
C LEU A 96 17.37 -16.46 14.17
N GLU A 97 16.78 -17.18 13.21
CA GLU A 97 17.42 -17.49 11.94
C GLU A 97 17.52 -16.28 11.02
N LYS A 98 16.45 -15.47 10.96
CA LYS A 98 16.31 -14.45 9.91
C LYS A 98 16.63 -13.02 10.34
N LYS A 99 16.55 -12.72 11.64
CA LYS A 99 16.69 -11.34 12.15
C LYS A 99 17.98 -10.67 11.67
N ASP A 100 19.13 -11.30 11.89
CA ASP A 100 20.42 -10.70 11.59
C ASP A 100 20.64 -10.54 10.08
N TYR A 101 20.10 -11.46 9.30
CA TYR A 101 20.13 -11.38 7.85
C TYR A 101 19.25 -10.23 7.29
N ILE A 102 18.08 -10.02 7.85
CA ILE A 102 17.20 -8.90 7.46
C ILE A 102 17.82 -7.55 7.88
N GLU A 103 18.45 -7.48 9.05
CA GLU A 103 19.21 -6.28 9.47
C GLU A 103 20.33 -5.97 8.46
N TYR A 104 21.08 -6.97 8.02
CA TYR A 104 22.12 -6.81 6.99
C TYR A 104 21.56 -6.29 5.65
N LEU A 105 20.42 -6.80 5.17
CA LEU A 105 19.80 -6.31 3.95
C LEU A 105 19.33 -4.85 4.07
N LEU A 106 18.82 -4.46 5.23
CA LEU A 106 18.44 -3.08 5.51
C LEU A 106 19.66 -2.15 5.56
N ASP A 107 20.78 -2.59 6.11
CA ASP A 107 22.04 -1.85 6.11
C ASP A 107 22.54 -1.59 4.68
N ILE A 108 22.44 -2.57 3.78
CA ILE A 108 22.77 -2.37 2.36
C ILE A 108 21.87 -1.28 1.75
N LEU A 109 20.56 -1.35 1.98
CA LEU A 109 19.62 -0.33 1.44
C LEU A 109 19.90 1.07 1.97
N LEU A 110 20.44 1.20 3.20
CA LEU A 110 20.71 2.49 3.82
C LEU A 110 22.08 3.08 3.48
N TYR A 111 23.11 2.25 3.40
CA TYR A 111 24.50 2.72 3.41
C TYR A 111 25.32 2.30 2.19
N ALA A 112 24.88 1.31 1.43
CA ALA A 112 25.63 0.84 0.27
C ALA A 112 25.54 1.77 -0.93
N PRO A 113 26.52 1.73 -1.85
CA PRO A 113 26.46 2.47 -3.11
C PRO A 113 25.27 2.01 -3.98
N LEU A 114 24.87 2.89 -4.91
CA LEU A 114 23.70 2.66 -5.77
C LEU A 114 23.76 1.31 -6.52
N SER A 115 24.94 0.90 -6.96
CA SER A 115 25.14 -0.38 -7.68
C SER A 115 24.67 -1.58 -6.86
N GLU A 116 25.11 -1.66 -5.60
CA GLU A 116 24.74 -2.77 -4.70
C GLU A 116 23.27 -2.73 -4.32
N ARG A 117 22.69 -1.53 -4.14
CA ARG A 117 21.25 -1.37 -3.87
C ARG A 117 20.40 -1.81 -5.06
N VAL A 118 20.84 -1.51 -6.30
CA VAL A 118 20.15 -1.97 -7.53
C VAL A 118 20.20 -3.49 -7.63
N GLU A 119 21.36 -4.09 -7.40
CA GLU A 119 21.56 -5.54 -7.40
C GLU A 119 20.65 -6.21 -6.35
N LEU A 120 20.64 -5.71 -5.12
CA LEU A 120 19.77 -6.20 -4.06
C LEU A 120 18.29 -6.14 -4.46
N VAL A 121 17.79 -4.98 -4.91
CA VAL A 121 16.37 -4.81 -5.27
C VAL A 121 15.98 -5.72 -6.44
N THR A 122 16.91 -6.02 -7.34
CA THR A 122 16.67 -6.90 -8.49
C THR A 122 16.64 -8.37 -8.07
N ASP A 123 17.59 -8.79 -7.27
CA ASP A 123 17.77 -10.22 -6.90
C ASP A 123 16.77 -10.64 -5.81
N TYR A 124 16.47 -9.75 -4.87
CA TYR A 124 15.57 -10.04 -3.74
C TYR A 124 14.11 -9.64 -3.98
N GLY A 125 13.75 -9.15 -5.15
CA GLY A 125 12.38 -8.74 -5.46
C GLY A 125 11.33 -9.83 -5.20
N GLU A 126 11.62 -11.09 -5.53
CA GLU A 126 10.72 -12.22 -5.27
C GLU A 126 10.65 -12.58 -3.78
N GLU A 127 11.79 -12.53 -3.07
CA GLU A 127 11.86 -12.80 -1.63
C GLU A 127 11.04 -11.75 -0.85
N VAL A 128 11.18 -10.48 -1.20
CA VAL A 128 10.37 -9.39 -0.63
C VAL A 128 8.88 -9.62 -0.82
N LEU A 129 8.45 -10.11 -1.98
CA LEU A 129 7.05 -10.47 -2.22
C LEU A 129 6.58 -11.66 -1.38
N ARG A 130 7.46 -12.63 -1.08
CA ARG A 130 7.13 -13.75 -0.17
C ARG A 130 6.99 -13.26 1.26
N ILE A 131 7.90 -12.38 1.72
CA ILE A 131 7.83 -11.75 3.04
C ILE A 131 6.55 -10.92 3.17
N GLU A 132 6.20 -10.12 2.18
CA GLU A 132 4.97 -9.32 2.17
C GLU A 132 3.72 -10.21 2.38
N ARG A 133 3.60 -11.30 1.63
CA ARG A 133 2.51 -12.27 1.81
C ARG A 133 2.51 -12.94 3.19
N ARG A 134 3.70 -13.21 3.73
CA ARG A 134 3.85 -13.78 5.08
C ARG A 134 3.33 -12.82 6.15
N LEU A 135 3.67 -11.53 6.04
CA LEU A 135 3.19 -10.48 6.93
C LEU A 135 1.66 -10.34 6.86
N GLU A 136 1.09 -10.35 5.66
CA GLU A 136 -0.37 -10.31 5.48
C GLU A 136 -1.08 -11.50 6.14
N GLN A 137 -0.50 -12.71 6.05
CA GLN A 137 -1.04 -13.91 6.71
C GLN A 137 -0.97 -13.81 8.24
N CYS A 138 0.14 -13.28 8.78
CA CYS A 138 0.29 -13.08 10.22
C CYS A 138 -0.71 -12.03 10.75
N ALA A 139 -0.91 -10.94 10.03
CA ALA A 139 -1.89 -9.92 10.39
C ALA A 139 -3.33 -10.47 10.38
N ALA A 140 -3.70 -11.24 9.35
CA ALA A 140 -5.01 -11.88 9.26
C ALA A 140 -5.27 -12.93 10.37
N GLY A 141 -4.22 -13.63 10.80
CA GLY A 141 -4.29 -14.60 11.90
C GLY A 141 -4.47 -13.94 13.28
N ALA A 142 -3.90 -12.75 13.45
CA ALA A 142 -4.04 -12.00 14.71
C ALA A 142 -5.45 -11.42 14.91
N GLU A 143 -6.14 -11.03 13.84
CA GLU A 143 -7.52 -10.54 13.92
C GLU A 143 -8.55 -11.66 14.16
N GLY A 144 -8.25 -12.89 13.75
CA GLY A 144 -9.12 -14.06 13.93
C GLY A 144 -9.12 -14.67 15.34
N GLY A 145 -8.14 -14.32 16.19
CA GLY A 145 -7.96 -14.88 17.53
C GLY A 145 -8.65 -14.14 18.68
N ALA A 146 -9.14 -12.92 18.45
CA ALA A 146 -9.70 -12.06 19.50
C ALA A 146 -11.22 -12.26 19.78
N GLY A 147 -11.85 -13.32 19.26
CA GLY A 147 -13.30 -13.45 19.27
C GLY A 147 -13.87 -14.73 19.86
N LYS A 148 -13.26 -15.41 20.84
CA LYS A 148 -13.93 -16.50 21.56
C LYS A 148 -13.36 -16.67 22.96
N ASP A 149 -13.73 -15.79 23.85
CA ASP A 149 -13.84 -16.10 25.28
C ASP A 149 -14.88 -15.18 25.92
N ASN A 150 -16.14 -15.55 25.76
CA ASN A 150 -17.24 -15.04 26.56
C ASN A 150 -17.96 -16.21 27.20
N GLY A 151 -17.62 -16.46 28.46
CA GLY A 151 -18.50 -16.59 29.57
C GLY A 151 -19.67 -17.55 29.48
N GLU A 152 -19.51 -18.75 30.01
CA GLU A 152 -20.59 -19.43 30.68
C GLU A 152 -20.22 -19.67 32.16
N ASN A 153 -20.44 -18.64 32.97
CA ASN A 153 -20.67 -18.79 34.39
C ASN A 153 -22.17 -18.95 34.59
N GLY A 154 -22.66 -20.17 34.52
CA GLY A 154 -23.98 -20.57 34.96
C GLY A 154 -23.98 -20.89 36.45
N ALA A 155 -24.41 -19.94 37.24
CA ALA A 155 -24.76 -20.14 38.63
C ALA A 155 -25.92 -21.11 38.75
N GLY A 156 -25.71 -22.27 39.36
CA GLY A 156 -26.74 -23.22 39.79
C GLY A 156 -26.74 -23.34 41.31
N VAL A 157 -27.40 -22.39 41.93
CA VAL A 157 -27.81 -22.54 43.35
C VAL A 157 -29.06 -23.44 43.40
N THR A 158 -28.98 -24.58 44.04
CA THR A 158 -30.16 -25.23 44.59
C THR A 158 -29.89 -25.70 46.00
N ALA A 159 -30.53 -25.02 46.91
CA ALA A 159 -30.78 -25.45 48.27
C ALA A 159 -31.85 -26.56 48.29
N GLY A 160 -31.74 -27.47 49.23
CA GLY A 160 -32.75 -28.48 49.54
C GLY A 160 -32.14 -29.46 50.54
N ASN A 161 -32.27 -29.29 51.71
CA ASN A 161 -33.18 -29.48 52.82
C ASN A 161 -33.47 -30.94 53.17
N MET A 162 -33.20 -31.28 54.45
CA MET A 162 -33.84 -32.27 55.34
C MET A 162 -33.71 -33.78 55.00
N VAL A 163 -33.16 -34.58 55.84
CA VAL A 163 -33.64 -35.11 57.18
C VAL A 163 -32.42 -35.81 57.83
#